data_91657ca238b15469f7c3218cefbb09af
#
_entry.id   91657ca238b15469f7c3218cefbb09af
#
_cell.length_a   1.000
_cell.length_b   1.000
_cell.length_c   1.000
_cell.angle_alpha   90.00
_cell.angle_beta   90.00
_cell.angle_gamma   90.00
#
_symmetry.space_group_name_H-M   'P 1'
#
loop_
_entity.id
_entity.type
_entity.pdbx_description
1 polymer ?
#
loop_
_entity_poly.entity_id
_entity_poly.type
_entity_poly.pdbx_seq_one_letter_code
_entity_poly.pdbx_strand_id
1 'polypeptide(L)'
;MKKKIVILGSTGSIGVNTLKVIGNNKRDFEIVLLSTNKNVKKIIHQAKEFKVKNIIINDLVEFKKAQKKYKRLKIKFFNKFDSIRKILGNKKIHYSMISVSGLDGLKPSIILCKYSNN
;
A
#
# COMPACT_ATOMS: atom_id res chain seq x y z
N MET A 1 -0.74 -17.76 11.63
CA MET A 1 -1.25 -17.13 10.39
C MET A 1 -1.11 -15.62 10.46
N LYS A 2 -0.51 -15.03 9.45
CA LYS A 2 -0.29 -13.58 9.44
C LYS A 2 -1.57 -12.81 9.14
N LYS A 3 -1.77 -11.71 9.85
CA LYS A 3 -2.88 -10.80 9.57
C LYS A 3 -2.49 -9.90 8.39
N LYS A 4 -3.40 -9.76 7.44
CA LYS A 4 -3.14 -8.99 6.21
C LYS A 4 -3.53 -7.53 6.41
N ILE A 5 -2.61 -6.65 6.04
CA ILE A 5 -2.75 -5.20 6.23
C ILE A 5 -2.59 -4.47 4.91
N VAL A 6 -3.41 -3.44 4.72
CA VAL A 6 -3.28 -2.47 3.63
C VAL A 6 -2.98 -1.12 4.25
N ILE A 7 -1.95 -0.43 3.75
CA ILE A 7 -1.59 0.91 4.23
C ILE A 7 -1.57 1.87 3.06
N LEU A 8 -2.53 2.79 3.01
CA LEU A 8 -2.60 3.83 2.01
C LEU A 8 -2.01 5.11 2.59
N GLY A 9 -1.11 5.74 1.83
CA GLY A 9 -0.35 6.88 2.33
C GLY A 9 0.79 6.47 3.24
N SER A 10 1.46 5.37 2.91
CA SER A 10 2.50 4.78 3.77
C SER A 10 3.74 5.65 3.93
N THR A 11 3.98 6.60 3.03
CA THR A 11 5.14 7.48 3.09
C THR A 11 4.91 8.73 3.95
N GLY A 12 3.68 8.99 4.37
CA GLY A 12 3.36 10.10 5.27
C GLY A 12 3.68 9.74 6.72
N SER A 13 3.58 10.71 7.62
CA SER A 13 3.96 10.51 9.03
C SER A 13 3.20 9.40 9.72
N ILE A 14 1.88 9.31 9.51
CA ILE A 14 1.06 8.26 10.12
C ILE A 14 1.45 6.89 9.55
N GLY A 15 1.62 6.81 8.23
CA GLY A 15 2.02 5.55 7.59
C GLY A 15 3.39 5.07 8.06
N VAL A 16 4.35 5.98 8.17
CA VAL A 16 5.70 5.65 8.64
C VAL A 16 5.65 5.12 10.07
N ASN A 17 4.89 5.78 10.95
CA ASN A 17 4.76 5.32 12.33
C ASN A 17 4.07 3.96 12.42
N THR A 18 3.06 3.73 11.61
CA THR A 18 2.38 2.44 11.54
C THR A 18 3.35 1.34 11.14
N LEU A 19 4.20 1.59 10.13
CA LEU A 19 5.19 0.62 9.70
C LEU A 19 6.23 0.33 10.77
N LYS A 20 6.60 1.32 11.58
CA LYS A 20 7.51 1.09 12.70
C LYS A 20 6.93 0.10 13.72
N VAL A 21 5.64 0.26 14.04
CA VAL A 21 4.95 -0.64 14.95
C VAL A 21 4.90 -2.06 14.36
N ILE A 22 4.54 -2.17 13.09
CA ILE A 22 4.49 -3.45 12.39
C ILE A 22 5.88 -4.09 12.33
N GLY A 23 6.92 -3.27 12.13
CA GLY A 23 8.30 -3.74 12.07
C GLY A 23 8.75 -4.48 13.32
N ASN A 24 8.19 -4.13 14.47
CA ASN A 24 8.48 -4.82 15.74
C ASN A 24 7.75 -6.16 15.84
N ASN A 25 6.80 -6.44 14.94
CA ASN A 25 5.95 -7.62 14.95
C ASN A 25 5.79 -8.23 13.56
N LYS A 26 6.85 -8.25 12.76
CA LYS A 26 6.78 -8.70 11.35
C LYS A 26 6.23 -10.11 11.18
N ARG A 27 6.42 -10.96 12.16
CA ARG A 27 5.95 -12.35 12.10
C ARG A 27 4.43 -12.45 12.11
N ASP A 28 3.76 -11.44 12.69
CA ASP A 28 2.32 -11.46 12.88
C ASP A 28 1.55 -10.79 11.74
N PHE A 29 2.25 -10.06 10.86
CA PHE A 29 1.60 -9.23 9.85
C PHE A 29 2.20 -9.42 8.46
N GLU A 30 1.31 -9.39 7.47
CA GLU A 30 1.69 -9.35 6.06
C GLU A 30 1.12 -8.07 5.45
N ILE A 31 1.97 -7.23 4.90
CA ILE A 31 1.52 -6.02 4.22
C ILE A 31 1.24 -6.37 2.77
N VAL A 32 -0.02 -6.26 2.37
CA VAL A 32 -0.47 -6.64 1.03
C VAL A 32 -0.30 -5.51 0.03
N LEU A 33 -0.47 -4.27 0.48
CA LEU A 33 -0.50 -3.10 -0.39
C LEU A 33 -0.01 -1.86 0.35
N LEU A 34 0.82 -1.07 -0.33
CA LEU A 34 1.23 0.27 0.12
C LEU A 34 0.86 1.28 -0.95
N SER A 35 0.64 2.52 -0.57
CA SER A 35 0.44 3.59 -1.54
C SER A 35 1.18 4.86 -1.17
N THR A 36 1.52 5.64 -2.21
CA THR A 36 2.07 6.99 -2.06
C THR A 36 1.55 7.84 -3.21
N ASN A 37 1.57 9.16 -3.02
CA ASN A 37 1.29 10.07 -4.12
C ASN A 37 2.50 10.17 -5.06
N LYS A 38 3.64 10.64 -4.56
CA LYS A 38 4.84 10.90 -5.38
C LYS A 38 6.14 10.29 -4.84
N ASN A 39 6.20 9.92 -3.58
CA ASN A 39 7.46 9.55 -2.95
C ASN A 39 7.88 8.11 -3.26
N VAL A 40 8.30 7.90 -4.49
CA VAL A 40 8.66 6.58 -5.00
C VAL A 40 9.85 5.97 -4.26
N LYS A 41 10.91 6.75 -4.04
CA LYS A 41 12.09 6.25 -3.34
C LYS A 41 11.75 5.65 -1.98
N LYS A 42 10.94 6.37 -1.22
CA LYS A 42 10.57 5.95 0.14
C LYS A 42 9.69 4.71 0.11
N ILE A 43 8.70 4.65 -0.79
CA ILE A 43 7.81 3.50 -0.84
C ILE A 43 8.52 2.24 -1.34
N ILE A 44 9.48 2.37 -2.26
CA ILE A 44 10.29 1.24 -2.70
C ILE A 44 11.11 0.69 -1.54
N HIS A 45 11.72 1.58 -0.74
CA HIS A 45 12.46 1.15 0.44
C HIS A 45 11.56 0.40 1.43
N GLN A 46 10.36 0.93 1.67
CA GLN A 46 9.37 0.29 2.53
C GLN A 46 8.95 -1.09 1.99
N ALA A 47 8.71 -1.15 0.68
CA ALA A 47 8.30 -2.41 0.05
C ALA A 47 9.38 -3.48 0.15
N LYS A 48 10.65 -3.12 0.00
CA LYS A 48 11.75 -4.06 0.16
C LYS A 48 11.88 -4.55 1.60
N GLU A 49 11.74 -3.64 2.55
CA GLU A 49 11.87 -3.96 3.97
C GLU A 49 10.77 -4.91 4.43
N PHE A 50 9.54 -4.67 4.00
CA PHE A 50 8.38 -5.46 4.42
C PHE A 50 7.93 -6.50 3.40
N LYS A 51 8.68 -6.68 2.32
CA LYS A 51 8.39 -7.65 1.25
C LYS A 51 7.01 -7.47 0.63
N VAL A 52 6.64 -6.21 0.37
CA VAL A 52 5.36 -5.87 -0.24
C VAL A 52 5.45 -6.02 -1.76
N LYS A 53 4.44 -6.65 -2.34
CA LYS A 53 4.43 -6.94 -3.79
C LYS A 53 3.54 -6.01 -4.60
N ASN A 54 2.70 -5.21 -3.96
CA ASN A 54 1.77 -4.33 -4.66
C ASN A 54 1.91 -2.91 -4.14
N ILE A 55 2.09 -1.95 -5.06
CA ILE A 55 2.25 -0.54 -4.73
C ILE A 55 1.38 0.30 -5.64
N ILE A 56 0.67 1.27 -5.06
CA ILE A 56 -0.07 2.28 -5.82
C ILE A 56 0.70 3.59 -5.76
N ILE A 57 0.98 4.18 -6.92
CA ILE A 57 1.60 5.50 -7.03
C ILE A 57 0.62 6.40 -7.77
N ASN A 58 0.03 7.36 -7.06
CA ASN A 58 -1.06 8.16 -7.62
C ASN A 58 -0.61 9.19 -8.65
N ASP A 59 0.60 9.74 -8.52
CA ASP A 59 1.13 10.65 -9.52
C ASP A 59 1.48 9.88 -10.80
N LEU A 60 0.85 10.23 -11.91
CA LEU A 60 1.01 9.49 -13.16
C LEU A 60 2.45 9.49 -13.67
N VAL A 61 3.13 10.63 -13.59
CA VAL A 61 4.52 10.75 -14.06
C VAL A 61 5.43 9.85 -13.24
N GLU A 62 5.32 9.92 -11.91
CA GLU A 62 6.14 9.09 -11.02
C GLU A 62 5.80 7.60 -11.16
N PHE A 63 4.53 7.27 -11.38
CA PHE A 63 4.11 5.91 -11.63
C PHE A 63 4.79 5.33 -12.88
N LYS A 64 4.79 6.06 -13.98
CA LYS A 64 5.42 5.61 -15.23
C LYS A 64 6.94 5.47 -15.08
N LYS A 65 7.57 6.40 -14.37
CA LYS A 65 9.00 6.32 -14.07
C LYS A 65 9.33 5.08 -13.24
N ALA A 66 8.52 4.80 -12.23
CA ALA A 66 8.73 3.64 -11.37
C ALA A 66 8.59 2.33 -12.12
N GLN A 67 7.60 2.22 -13.00
CA GLN A 67 7.42 1.02 -13.81
C GLN A 67 8.66 0.71 -14.66
N LYS A 68 9.29 1.73 -15.22
CA LYS A 68 10.51 1.54 -16.02
C LYS A 68 11.72 1.24 -15.15
N LYS A 69 11.92 2.03 -14.10
CA LYS A 69 13.11 1.95 -13.26
C LYS A 69 13.18 0.65 -12.46
N TYR A 70 12.05 0.19 -11.97
CA TYR A 70 11.99 -0.97 -11.08
C TYR A 70 11.36 -2.21 -11.70
N LYS A 71 11.36 -2.31 -13.01
CA LYS A 71 10.72 -3.45 -13.69
C LYS A 71 11.33 -4.82 -13.36
N ARG A 72 12.56 -4.84 -12.88
CA ARG A 72 13.23 -6.08 -12.47
C ARG A 72 12.83 -6.57 -11.10
N LEU A 73 12.23 -5.69 -10.30
CA LEU A 73 11.74 -6.07 -8.99
C LEU A 73 10.42 -6.84 -9.14
N LYS A 74 10.17 -7.78 -8.23
CA LYS A 74 8.91 -8.53 -8.22
C LYS A 74 7.81 -7.71 -7.55
N ILE A 75 7.65 -6.46 -7.96
CA ILE A 75 6.65 -5.54 -7.44
C ILE A 75 5.73 -5.13 -8.57
N LYS A 76 4.43 -5.19 -8.33
CA LYS A 76 3.43 -4.71 -9.27
C LYS A 76 3.06 -3.27 -8.93
N PHE A 77 3.12 -2.39 -9.92
CA PHE A 77 2.81 -0.98 -9.75
C PHE A 77 1.44 -0.66 -10.33
N PHE A 78 0.67 0.13 -9.59
CA PHE A 78 -0.65 0.59 -10.00
C PHE A 78 -0.72 2.10 -9.80
N ASN A 79 -1.58 2.76 -10.56
CA ASN A 79 -1.70 4.22 -10.51
C ASN A 79 -2.91 4.69 -9.71
N LYS A 80 -4.04 3.98 -9.82
CA LYS A 80 -5.31 4.43 -9.24
C LYS A 80 -5.78 3.51 -8.12
N PHE A 81 -6.50 4.10 -7.16
CA PHE A 81 -7.10 3.34 -6.07
C PHE A 81 -8.14 2.32 -6.55
N ASP A 82 -8.70 2.50 -7.73
CA ASP A 82 -9.60 1.50 -8.33
C ASP A 82 -8.94 0.13 -8.46
N SER A 83 -7.62 0.11 -8.55
CA SER A 83 -6.84 -1.13 -8.63
C SER A 83 -6.91 -1.97 -7.36
N ILE A 84 -7.36 -1.40 -6.23
CA ILE A 84 -7.48 -2.12 -4.97
C ILE A 84 -8.32 -3.38 -5.14
N ARG A 85 -9.43 -3.28 -5.84
CA ARG A 85 -10.30 -4.44 -6.09
C ARG A 85 -9.56 -5.56 -6.82
N LYS A 86 -8.76 -5.20 -7.82
CA LYS A 86 -7.97 -6.13 -8.59
C LYS A 86 -6.86 -6.76 -7.76
N ILE A 87 -6.20 -5.96 -6.93
CA ILE A 87 -5.09 -6.42 -6.08
C ILE A 87 -5.58 -7.38 -5.02
N LEU A 88 -6.67 -7.03 -4.33
CA LEU A 88 -7.17 -7.82 -3.21
C LEU A 88 -7.93 -9.05 -3.66
N GLY A 89 -8.69 -8.95 -4.76
CA GLY A 89 -9.47 -10.09 -5.25
C GLY A 89 -10.35 -10.68 -4.14
N ASN A 90 -10.11 -11.94 -3.79
CA ASN A 90 -10.84 -12.63 -2.73
C ASN A 90 -10.11 -12.63 -1.39
N LYS A 91 -9.00 -11.88 -1.26
CA LYS A 91 -8.24 -11.83 -0.02
C LYS A 91 -9.00 -11.10 1.06
N LYS A 92 -8.99 -11.65 2.26
CA LYS A 92 -9.52 -10.96 3.44
C LYS A 92 -8.45 -10.04 4.01
N ILE A 93 -8.83 -8.80 4.29
CA ILE A 93 -7.94 -7.82 4.91
C ILE A 93 -8.36 -7.65 6.36
N HIS A 94 -7.44 -7.89 7.29
CA HIS A 94 -7.73 -7.79 8.72
C HIS A 94 -7.71 -6.35 9.20
N TYR A 95 -6.78 -5.55 8.68
CA TYR A 95 -6.65 -4.13 9.05
C TYR A 95 -6.38 -3.30 7.81
N SER A 96 -6.95 -2.11 7.77
CA SER A 96 -6.62 -1.13 6.74
C SER A 96 -6.34 0.21 7.41
N MET A 97 -5.22 0.82 7.03
CA MET A 97 -4.83 2.14 7.50
C MET A 97 -4.90 3.09 6.31
N ILE A 98 -5.71 4.13 6.42
CA ILE A 98 -5.87 5.10 5.35
C ILE A 98 -5.37 6.45 5.85
N SER A 99 -4.24 6.90 5.30
CA SER A 99 -3.57 8.13 5.70
C SER A 99 -3.36 9.04 4.48
N VAL A 100 -4.39 9.13 3.65
CA VAL A 100 -4.39 10.05 2.51
C VAL A 100 -5.33 11.21 2.80
N SER A 101 -4.96 12.39 2.34
CA SER A 101 -5.73 13.61 2.59
C SER A 101 -6.70 13.92 1.45
N GLY A 102 -7.71 14.75 1.77
CA GLY A 102 -8.65 15.26 0.80
C GLY A 102 -9.66 14.24 0.30
N LEU A 103 -10.24 14.52 -0.85
CA LEU A 103 -11.28 13.70 -1.45
C LEU A 103 -10.77 12.33 -1.88
N ASP A 104 -9.47 12.21 -2.15
CA ASP A 104 -8.87 10.95 -2.57
C ASP A 104 -8.99 9.87 -1.51
N GLY A 105 -9.09 10.24 -0.24
CA GLY A 105 -9.21 9.30 0.85
C GLY A 105 -10.57 8.61 0.93
N LEU A 106 -11.63 9.26 0.43
CA LEU A 106 -12.98 8.70 0.51
C LEU A 106 -13.15 7.44 -0.33
N LYS A 107 -12.61 7.48 -1.55
CA LYS A 107 -12.76 6.36 -2.49
C LYS A 107 -12.10 5.07 -2.00
N PRO A 108 -10.82 5.10 -1.58
CA PRO A 108 -10.19 3.88 -1.05
C PRO A 108 -10.85 3.39 0.23
N SER A 109 -11.37 4.28 1.09
CA SER A 109 -12.11 3.88 2.28
C SER A 109 -13.32 3.04 1.95
N ILE A 110 -14.11 3.47 0.97
CA ILE A 110 -15.32 2.75 0.56
C ILE A 110 -14.96 1.38 0.01
N ILE A 111 -13.92 1.30 -0.81
CA ILE A 111 -13.47 0.04 -1.41
C ILE A 111 -12.98 -0.92 -0.33
N LEU A 112 -12.16 -0.45 0.61
CA LEU A 112 -11.57 -1.29 1.64
C LEU A 112 -12.59 -1.83 2.64
N CYS A 113 -13.69 -1.11 2.87
CA CYS A 113 -14.75 -1.60 3.75
C CYS A 113 -15.31 -2.95 3.29
N LYS A 114 -15.26 -3.23 2.00
CA LYS A 114 -15.75 -4.50 1.43
C LYS A 114 -14.80 -5.68 1.72
N TYR A 115 -13.56 -5.41 2.05
CA TYR A 115 -12.54 -6.43 2.25
C TYR A 115 -12.08 -6.56 3.70
N SER A 116 -12.44 -5.59 4.54
CA SER A 116 -12.02 -5.58 5.94
C SER A 116 -12.89 -6.45 6.82
N ASN A 117 -12.29 -7.11 7.80
CA ASN A 117 -12.99 -7.91 8.80
C ASN A 117 -13.46 -7.09 9.99
N ASN A 118 -13.18 -5.81 10.01
CA ASN A 118 -13.57 -4.97 11.15
C ASN A 118 -14.93 -4.34 10.96
#